data_f420890a56e3b653d074647ec22df12d
#
_entry.id   f420890a56e3b653d074647ec22df12d
#
_cell.length_a   1.000
_cell.length_b   1.000
_cell.length_c   1.000
_cell.angle_alpha   90.00
_cell.angle_beta   90.00
_cell.angle_gamma   90.00
#
_symmetry.space_group_name_H-M   'P 1'
#
loop_
_entity.id
_entity.type
_entity.pdbx_description
1 polymer ?
#
loop_
_entity_poly.entity_id
_entity_poly.type
_entity_poly.pdbx_seq_one_letter_code
_entity_poly.pdbx_strand_id
1 'polypeptide(L)'
;YCEKGTGQMHAKWSPVSTASYRLLPAVSLKQRVKGQEASELKKKCPAGAFDLEDGELFVKNPRNCTSCRECIREDDSKVELAKVKDHFIFTVESTGVLHPRDIFKEALKELKQKASFWMEKIHTYKKAPKNK
;
A
#
# COMPACT_ATOMS: atom_id res chain seq x y z
N TYR A 1 -12.38 5.64 35.61
CA TYR A 1 -11.02 5.13 35.83
C TYR A 1 -10.20 5.34 34.55
N CYS A 2 -8.97 5.84 34.71
CA CYS A 2 -8.03 5.95 33.59
C CYS A 2 -7.21 4.68 33.51
N GLU A 3 -7.22 4.05 32.36
CA GLU A 3 -6.43 2.85 32.08
C GLU A 3 -5.49 3.11 30.90
N LYS A 4 -4.33 2.49 30.93
CA LYS A 4 -3.34 2.50 29.84
C LYS A 4 -3.22 1.10 29.26
N GLY A 5 -3.25 1.01 27.95
CA GLY A 5 -3.12 -0.25 27.23
C GLY A 5 -2.59 -0.07 25.82
N THR A 6 -2.46 -1.19 25.13
CA THR A 6 -2.01 -1.25 23.74
C THR A 6 -3.11 -1.85 22.85
N GLY A 7 -3.13 -1.54 21.57
CA GLY A 7 -4.05 -2.12 20.60
C GLY A 7 -3.99 -3.67 20.52
N GLN A 8 -2.87 -4.26 20.92
CA GLN A 8 -2.72 -5.71 21.00
C GLN A 8 -3.56 -6.31 22.15
N MET A 9 -3.67 -5.60 23.29
CA MET A 9 -4.48 -6.03 24.43
C MET A 9 -5.97 -5.91 24.14
N HIS A 10 -6.37 -4.77 23.60
CA HIS A 10 -7.75 -4.51 23.21
C HIS A 10 -7.82 -3.38 22.19
N ALA A 11 -8.71 -3.49 21.20
CA ALA A 11 -8.87 -2.52 20.13
C ALA A 11 -9.26 -1.10 20.62
N LYS A 12 -9.85 -0.97 21.82
CA LYS A 12 -10.18 0.34 22.43
C LYS A 12 -8.98 1.26 22.59
N TRP A 13 -7.77 0.72 22.68
CA TRP A 13 -6.53 1.50 22.80
C TRP A 13 -5.81 1.72 21.47
N SER A 14 -6.40 1.29 20.36
CA SER A 14 -5.82 1.57 19.04
C SER A 14 -5.91 3.07 18.71
N PRO A 15 -4.80 3.73 18.37
CA PRO A 15 -4.80 5.15 17.99
C PRO A 15 -5.27 5.37 16.55
N VAL A 16 -5.55 4.31 15.80
CA VAL A 16 -5.97 4.36 14.40
C VAL A 16 -7.30 3.65 14.19
N SER A 17 -8.13 4.19 13.30
CA SER A 17 -9.29 3.50 12.73
C SER A 17 -8.87 2.64 11.55
N THR A 18 -8.01 3.16 10.69
CA THR A 18 -7.44 2.46 9.54
C THR A 18 -5.94 2.69 9.46
N ALA A 19 -5.17 1.61 9.32
CA ALA A 19 -3.76 1.66 8.95
C ALA A 19 -3.49 0.58 7.92
N SER A 20 -3.31 0.99 6.67
CA SER A 20 -3.11 0.07 5.55
C SER A 20 -2.04 0.58 4.59
N TYR A 21 -1.54 -0.30 3.74
CA TYR A 21 -0.68 0.08 2.63
C TYR A 21 -1.08 -0.63 1.35
N ARG A 22 -0.70 -0.03 0.23
CA ARG A 22 -0.74 -0.66 -1.09
C ARG A 22 0.51 -0.32 -1.86
N LEU A 23 0.89 -1.16 -2.80
CA LEU A 23 1.96 -0.85 -3.73
C LEU A 23 1.47 0.13 -4.80
N LEU A 24 2.36 0.99 -5.29
CA LEU A 24 2.05 1.87 -6.42
C LEU A 24 1.71 1.03 -7.64
N PRO A 25 0.51 1.19 -8.23
CA PRO A 25 0.17 0.52 -9.47
C PRO A 25 1.04 1.02 -10.64
N ALA A 26 1.54 0.10 -11.44
CA ALA A 26 2.17 0.38 -12.72
C ALA A 26 1.20 -0.07 -13.81
N VAL A 27 0.73 0.88 -14.59
CA VAL A 27 -0.19 0.65 -15.72
C VAL A 27 0.52 1.10 -16.99
N SER A 28 0.65 0.21 -17.95
CA SER A 28 1.25 0.50 -19.26
C SER A 28 0.37 -0.01 -20.39
N LEU A 29 0.48 0.65 -21.54
CA LEU A 29 -0.18 0.21 -22.76
C LEU A 29 0.81 -0.63 -23.55
N LYS A 30 0.47 -1.88 -23.86
CA LYS A 30 1.29 -2.78 -24.70
C LYS A 30 1.24 -2.38 -26.17
N GLN A 31 0.15 -1.74 -26.59
CA GLN A 31 -0.06 -1.27 -27.95
C GLN A 31 -0.87 0.02 -27.96
N ARG A 32 -0.82 0.74 -29.06
CA ARG A 32 -1.61 1.96 -29.26
C ARG A 32 -3.08 1.60 -29.48
N VAL A 33 -3.95 2.17 -28.68
CA VAL A 33 -5.40 1.98 -28.76
C VAL A 33 -6.05 3.29 -29.21
N LYS A 34 -6.83 3.28 -30.28
CA LYS A 34 -7.43 4.48 -30.89
C LYS A 34 -8.92 4.32 -31.13
N GLY A 35 -9.59 5.46 -31.32
CA GLY A 35 -10.98 5.52 -31.76
C GLY A 35 -11.99 4.97 -30.75
N GLN A 36 -12.91 4.14 -31.21
CA GLN A 36 -13.99 3.61 -30.39
C GLN A 36 -13.50 2.72 -29.27
N GLU A 37 -12.53 1.84 -29.54
CA GLU A 37 -11.92 0.96 -28.53
C GLU A 37 -11.29 1.74 -27.38
N ALA A 38 -10.60 2.84 -27.68
CA ALA A 38 -10.00 3.73 -26.68
C ALA A 38 -11.08 4.35 -25.79
N SER A 39 -12.20 4.78 -26.36
CA SER A 39 -13.34 5.31 -25.62
C SER A 39 -14.00 4.27 -24.72
N GLU A 40 -14.11 3.04 -25.18
CA GLU A 40 -14.67 1.93 -24.41
C GLU A 40 -13.77 1.56 -23.22
N LEU A 41 -12.45 1.42 -23.42
CA LEU A 41 -11.50 1.15 -22.33
C LEU A 41 -11.47 2.26 -21.28
N LYS A 42 -11.56 3.54 -21.71
CA LYS A 42 -11.70 4.65 -20.78
C LYS A 42 -12.96 4.53 -19.93
N LYS A 43 -14.11 4.18 -20.53
CA LYS A 43 -15.39 4.01 -19.83
C LYS A 43 -15.39 2.79 -18.90
N LYS A 44 -14.73 1.69 -19.29
CA LYS A 44 -14.58 0.48 -18.46
C LYS A 44 -13.77 0.71 -17.20
N CYS A 45 -12.92 1.73 -17.13
CA CYS A 45 -12.08 1.99 -15.96
C CYS A 45 -12.82 2.82 -14.90
N PRO A 46 -13.34 2.22 -13.80
CA PRO A 46 -14.07 2.95 -12.76
C PRO A 46 -13.18 3.91 -11.96
N ALA A 47 -11.86 3.64 -11.93
CA ALA A 47 -10.88 4.44 -11.22
C ALA A 47 -10.36 5.66 -12.01
N GLY A 48 -10.74 5.80 -13.30
CA GLY A 48 -10.31 6.91 -14.15
C GLY A 48 -8.79 6.96 -14.36
N ALA A 49 -8.15 5.79 -14.52
CA ALA A 49 -6.71 5.72 -14.76
C ALA A 49 -6.32 6.14 -16.18
N PHE A 50 -7.25 6.04 -17.13
CA PHE A 50 -7.04 6.35 -18.53
C PHE A 50 -7.72 7.65 -18.95
N ASP A 51 -7.15 8.31 -19.97
CA ASP A 51 -7.76 9.45 -20.67
C ASP A 51 -7.48 9.35 -22.18
N LEU A 52 -8.11 10.24 -22.95
CA LEU A 52 -7.96 10.30 -24.41
C LEU A 52 -7.26 11.60 -24.78
N GLU A 53 -6.26 11.51 -25.66
CA GLU A 53 -5.59 12.63 -26.29
C GLU A 53 -5.50 12.35 -27.80
N ASP A 54 -5.98 13.25 -28.62
CA ASP A 54 -6.04 13.08 -30.08
C ASP A 54 -6.70 11.77 -30.55
N GLY A 55 -7.71 11.28 -29.80
CA GLY A 55 -8.39 10.01 -30.10
C GLY A 55 -7.59 8.75 -29.75
N GLU A 56 -6.43 8.90 -29.10
CA GLU A 56 -5.58 7.81 -28.62
C GLU A 56 -5.68 7.69 -27.09
N LEU A 57 -5.69 6.45 -26.60
CA LEU A 57 -5.74 6.15 -25.17
C LEU A 57 -4.36 6.39 -24.53
N PHE A 58 -4.33 7.08 -23.41
CA PHE A 58 -3.12 7.20 -22.59
C PHE A 58 -3.40 7.00 -21.11
N VAL A 59 -2.36 6.69 -20.34
CA VAL A 59 -2.45 6.51 -18.89
C VAL A 59 -2.26 7.86 -18.22
N LYS A 60 -3.36 8.46 -17.74
CA LYS A 60 -3.36 9.76 -17.07
C LYS A 60 -2.91 9.69 -15.62
N ASN A 61 -3.47 8.75 -14.88
CA ASN A 61 -3.23 8.64 -13.44
C ASN A 61 -3.12 7.17 -12.99
N PRO A 62 -1.97 6.55 -13.13
CA PRO A 62 -1.77 5.16 -12.72
C PRO A 62 -2.00 4.95 -11.22
N ARG A 63 -1.75 5.97 -10.39
CA ARG A 63 -1.96 5.91 -8.93
C ARG A 63 -3.40 5.61 -8.52
N ASN A 64 -4.38 6.02 -9.33
CA ASN A 64 -5.79 5.77 -9.09
C ASN A 64 -6.19 4.31 -9.34
N CYS A 65 -5.40 3.55 -10.10
CA CYS A 65 -5.71 2.17 -10.42
C CYS A 65 -5.84 1.32 -9.14
N THR A 66 -6.98 0.66 -8.99
CA THR A 66 -7.27 -0.25 -7.87
C THR A 66 -6.90 -1.71 -8.16
N SER A 67 -6.35 -1.98 -9.35
CA SER A 67 -6.08 -3.34 -9.84
C SER A 67 -7.34 -4.21 -9.94
N CYS A 68 -8.48 -3.61 -10.30
CA CYS A 68 -9.76 -4.33 -10.48
C CYS A 68 -9.75 -5.27 -11.70
N ARG A 69 -8.77 -5.12 -12.61
CA ARG A 69 -8.58 -5.93 -13.83
C ARG A 69 -9.69 -5.81 -14.89
N GLU A 70 -10.62 -4.89 -14.76
CA GLU A 70 -11.70 -4.75 -15.72
C GLU A 70 -11.20 -4.42 -17.14
N CYS A 71 -10.11 -3.62 -17.23
CA CYS A 71 -9.51 -3.24 -18.51
C CYS A 71 -8.81 -4.40 -19.26
N ILE A 72 -8.50 -5.51 -18.58
CA ILE A 72 -7.83 -6.69 -19.16
C ILE A 72 -8.73 -7.93 -19.14
N ARG A 73 -9.98 -7.81 -18.71
CA ARG A 73 -10.89 -8.94 -18.51
C ARG A 73 -11.23 -9.66 -19.82
N GLU A 74 -11.44 -8.91 -20.89
CA GLU A 74 -11.80 -9.43 -22.20
C GLU A 74 -10.58 -9.62 -23.11
N ASP A 75 -9.59 -8.71 -22.98
CA ASP A 75 -8.40 -8.67 -23.82
C ASP A 75 -7.21 -8.11 -23.04
N ASP A 76 -6.25 -8.97 -22.74
CA ASP A 76 -5.02 -8.63 -22.02
C ASP A 76 -3.88 -8.16 -22.92
N SER A 77 -4.10 -8.14 -24.25
CA SER A 77 -3.11 -7.73 -25.23
C SER A 77 -2.82 -6.22 -25.23
N LYS A 78 -3.76 -5.40 -24.73
CA LYS A 78 -3.72 -3.94 -24.84
C LYS A 78 -3.11 -3.26 -23.63
N VAL A 79 -3.39 -3.76 -22.43
CA VAL A 79 -3.00 -3.15 -21.15
C VAL A 79 -2.20 -4.12 -20.33
N GLU A 80 -1.12 -3.63 -19.73
CA GLU A 80 -0.35 -4.36 -18.73
C GLU A 80 -0.57 -3.73 -17.36
N LEU A 81 -0.89 -4.57 -16.38
CA LEU A 81 -1.07 -4.17 -14.98
C LEU A 81 0.01 -4.82 -14.13
N ALA A 82 0.85 -4.00 -13.52
CA ALA A 82 1.88 -4.41 -12.60
C ALA A 82 1.83 -3.56 -11.32
N LYS A 83 2.75 -3.82 -10.39
CA LYS A 83 2.96 -3.02 -9.17
C LYS A 83 4.45 -2.75 -8.99
N VAL A 84 4.79 -1.53 -8.62
CA VAL A 84 6.15 -1.14 -8.27
C VAL A 84 6.49 -1.76 -6.92
N LYS A 85 7.48 -2.65 -6.86
CA LYS A 85 7.78 -3.51 -5.70
C LYS A 85 8.30 -2.74 -4.49
N ASP A 86 8.96 -1.63 -4.71
CA ASP A 86 9.66 -0.81 -3.71
C ASP A 86 8.96 0.53 -3.42
N HIS A 87 7.75 0.73 -3.96
CA HIS A 87 6.97 1.94 -3.74
C HIS A 87 5.66 1.63 -3.00
N PHE A 88 5.60 2.03 -1.73
CA PHE A 88 4.47 1.80 -0.84
C PHE A 88 3.67 3.09 -0.63
N ILE A 89 2.36 2.99 -0.73
CA ILE A 89 1.42 4.07 -0.42
C ILE A 89 0.71 3.69 0.88
N PHE A 90 1.02 4.39 1.98
CA PHE A 90 0.39 4.19 3.28
C PHE A 90 -0.83 5.09 3.45
N THR A 91 -1.88 4.55 4.03
CA THR A 91 -3.07 5.29 4.48
C THR A 91 -3.21 5.07 5.98
N VAL A 92 -3.18 6.16 6.75
CA VAL A 92 -3.31 6.13 8.21
C VAL A 92 -4.39 7.12 8.63
N GLU A 93 -5.44 6.61 9.26
CA GLU A 93 -6.54 7.40 9.81
C GLU A 93 -6.49 7.37 11.33
N SER A 94 -6.27 8.52 11.93
CA SER A 94 -6.22 8.66 13.39
C SER A 94 -7.63 8.67 14.00
N THR A 95 -7.78 8.10 15.19
CA THR A 95 -9.00 8.27 16.04
C THR A 95 -9.10 9.66 16.69
N GLY A 96 -8.13 10.55 16.43
CA GLY A 96 -8.11 11.91 16.98
C GLY A 96 -7.18 12.08 18.20
N VAL A 97 -6.66 10.99 18.77
CA VAL A 97 -5.79 11.02 19.96
C VAL A 97 -4.41 11.60 19.62
N LEU A 98 -3.86 11.22 18.46
CA LEU A 98 -2.57 11.67 17.97
C LEU A 98 -2.66 12.04 16.48
N HIS A 99 -1.80 12.95 16.04
CA HIS A 99 -1.71 13.26 14.61
C HIS A 99 -1.16 12.07 13.81
N PRO A 100 -1.71 11.72 12.62
CA PRO A 100 -1.28 10.56 11.83
C PRO A 100 0.23 10.47 11.58
N ARG A 101 0.89 11.61 11.36
CA ARG A 101 2.34 11.68 11.21
C ARG A 101 3.10 11.19 12.45
N ASP A 102 2.60 11.52 13.64
CA ASP A 102 3.26 11.14 14.90
C ASP A 102 3.00 9.68 15.21
N ILE A 103 1.81 9.17 14.91
CA ILE A 103 1.51 7.73 14.99
C ILE A 103 2.50 6.93 14.14
N PHE A 104 2.77 7.36 12.90
CA PHE A 104 3.72 6.68 12.03
C PHE A 104 5.15 6.71 12.58
N LYS A 105 5.59 7.86 13.12
CA LYS A 105 6.92 7.98 13.76
C LYS A 105 7.05 7.07 14.98
N GLU A 106 6.03 7.02 15.84
CA GLU A 106 6.04 6.14 17.01
C GLU A 106 6.06 4.66 16.60
N ALA A 107 5.29 4.27 15.57
CA ALA A 107 5.34 2.90 15.04
C ALA A 107 6.75 2.50 14.56
N LEU A 108 7.49 3.40 13.92
CA LEU A 108 8.88 3.15 13.53
C LEU A 108 9.81 3.02 14.74
N LYS A 109 9.62 3.82 15.79
CA LYS A 109 10.40 3.70 17.03
C LYS A 109 10.15 2.35 17.71
N GLU A 110 8.90 1.92 17.80
CA GLU A 110 8.53 0.62 18.35
C GLU A 110 9.15 -0.55 17.57
N LEU A 111 9.14 -0.49 16.23
CA LEU A 111 9.81 -1.49 15.40
C LEU A 111 11.33 -1.53 15.66
N LYS A 112 11.97 -0.37 15.79
CA LYS A 112 13.39 -0.26 16.11
C LYS A 112 13.69 -0.87 17.49
N GLN A 113 12.86 -0.57 18.50
CA GLN A 113 13.04 -1.12 19.86
C GLN A 113 12.90 -2.64 19.86
N LYS A 114 11.90 -3.19 19.15
CA LYS A 114 11.74 -4.64 18.99
C LYS A 114 12.95 -5.29 18.33
N ALA A 115 13.47 -4.69 17.26
CA ALA A 115 14.68 -5.19 16.61
C ALA A 115 15.88 -5.18 17.55
N SER A 116 16.11 -4.09 18.28
CA SER A 116 17.20 -3.95 19.26
C SER A 116 17.08 -4.97 20.40
N PHE A 117 15.88 -5.18 20.92
CA PHE A 117 15.61 -6.19 21.95
C PHE A 117 16.01 -7.60 21.47
N TRP A 118 15.60 -7.99 20.26
CA TRP A 118 15.95 -9.31 19.75
C TRP A 118 17.45 -9.45 19.45
N MET A 119 18.09 -8.41 18.96
CA MET A 119 19.55 -8.41 18.77
C MET A 119 20.28 -8.66 20.10
N GLU A 120 19.90 -7.97 21.17
CA GLU A 120 20.46 -8.17 22.50
C GLU A 120 20.26 -9.60 23.02
N LYS A 121 19.03 -10.14 22.88
CA LYS A 121 18.73 -11.53 23.26
C LYS A 121 19.57 -12.54 22.50
N ILE A 122 19.75 -12.37 21.20
CA ILE A 122 20.59 -13.24 20.37
C ILE A 122 22.06 -13.15 20.82
N HIS A 123 22.58 -11.96 21.10
CA HIS A 123 23.94 -11.79 21.62
C HIS A 123 24.14 -12.49 22.96
N THR A 124 23.19 -12.34 23.88
CA THR A 124 23.23 -12.99 25.19
C THR A 124 23.18 -14.52 25.03
N TYR A 125 22.30 -15.03 24.17
CA TYR A 125 22.21 -16.48 23.93
C TYR A 125 23.49 -17.07 23.32
N LYS A 126 24.15 -16.36 22.39
CA LYS A 126 25.42 -16.79 21.80
C LYS A 126 26.57 -16.82 22.81
N LYS A 127 26.55 -15.99 23.87
CA LYS A 127 27.54 -15.93 24.91
C LYS A 127 27.28 -16.94 26.06
N ALA A 128 26.08 -17.50 26.15
CA ALA A 128 25.76 -18.50 27.15
C ALA A 128 26.61 -19.77 26.91
N PRO A 129 27.26 -20.35 27.93
CA PRO A 129 28.02 -21.59 27.79
C PRO A 129 27.07 -22.70 27.31
N LYS A 130 27.44 -23.36 26.21
CA LYS A 130 26.74 -24.55 25.75
C LYS A 130 27.03 -25.64 26.76
N ASN A 131 26.15 -25.82 27.75
CA ASN A 131 26.19 -27.02 28.61
C ASN A 131 25.99 -28.24 27.69
N LYS A 132 27.06 -29.03 27.58
CA LYS A 132 27.01 -30.36 26.97
C LYS A 132 26.24 -31.32 27.88
#